data_14158c47451ee180c9a0bc5c04aff13f
#
_entry.id   14158c47451ee180c9a0bc5c04aff13f
#
_cell.length_a   1.000
_cell.length_b   1.000
_cell.length_c   1.000
_cell.angle_alpha   90.00
_cell.angle_beta   90.00
_cell.angle_gamma   90.00
#
_symmetry.space_group_name_H-M   'P 1'
#
loop_
_entity.id
_entity.type
_entity.pdbx_description
1 polymer ?
#
loop_
_entity_poly.entity_id
_entity_poly.type
_entity_poly.pdbx_seq_one_letter_code
_entity_poly.pdbx_strand_id
1 'polypeptide(L)'
;MFDYVKRMIASIVGRNNHEVNKEPRIIKASEHGIDPKMVSFAAVRTCSILQQRGYKAYVVGGAVRDLLLGVKPKVFDVATDATPEQVKRAQRRAFIIGRRFRLVHVVFGNEIVECSTFRALDASGVRKDASGRVISDNIFGEMWEDAARRDFTINALYY
;
A
#
# COMPACT_ATOMS: atom_id res chain seq x y z
N MET A 1 1.78 29.09 21.01
CA MET A 1 1.01 28.20 20.10
C MET A 1 1.89 27.10 19.49
N PHE A 2 3.07 27.39 18.96
CA PHE A 2 4.01 26.40 18.39
C PHE A 2 4.51 25.33 19.39
N ASP A 3 4.74 25.69 20.65
CA ASP A 3 5.20 24.74 21.67
C ASP A 3 4.13 23.75 22.13
N TYR A 4 2.86 24.14 22.06
CA TYR A 4 1.74 23.25 22.37
C TYR A 4 1.59 22.17 21.30
N VAL A 5 1.73 22.54 20.02
CA VAL A 5 1.67 21.58 18.89
C VAL A 5 2.89 20.63 18.95
N LYS A 6 4.09 21.10 19.26
CA LYS A 6 5.27 20.25 19.46
C LYS A 6 5.11 19.27 20.62
N ARG A 7 4.52 19.68 21.73
CA ARG A 7 4.21 18.81 22.87
C ARG A 7 3.15 17.77 22.54
N MET A 8 2.12 18.15 21.77
CA MET A 8 1.07 17.22 21.33
C MET A 8 1.63 16.17 20.35
N ILE A 9 2.48 16.58 19.41
CA ILE A 9 3.17 15.65 18.49
C ILE A 9 4.14 14.77 19.29
N ALA A 10 4.88 15.29 20.25
CA ALA A 10 5.80 14.50 21.10
C ALA A 10 5.06 13.50 22.00
N SER A 11 3.84 13.80 22.44
CA SER A 11 3.02 12.86 23.21
C SER A 11 2.38 11.76 22.35
N ILE A 12 2.17 12.03 21.05
CA ILE A 12 1.70 11.04 20.07
C ILE A 12 2.86 10.16 19.56
N VAL A 13 4.07 10.73 19.50
CA VAL A 13 5.34 10.04 19.17
C VAL A 13 6.06 9.59 20.47
N GLY A 14 5.31 9.26 21.51
CA GLY A 14 5.88 8.67 22.72
C GLY A 14 6.74 7.46 22.31
N ARG A 15 8.06 7.55 22.61
CA ARG A 15 9.03 6.45 22.55
C ARG A 15 8.63 5.37 23.56
N ASN A 16 7.57 4.66 23.28
CA ASN A 16 7.36 3.37 23.87
C ASN A 16 8.02 2.38 22.92
N ASN A 17 8.97 1.60 23.43
CA ASN A 17 9.42 0.34 22.86
C ASN A 17 8.23 -0.64 22.87
N HIS A 18 7.15 -0.31 22.17
CA HIS A 18 6.18 -1.29 21.78
C HIS A 18 6.81 -2.07 20.62
N GLU A 19 7.12 -3.31 20.86
CA GLU A 19 7.39 -4.26 19.78
C GLU A 19 6.28 -4.05 18.76
N VAL A 20 6.67 -3.63 17.55
CA VAL A 20 5.71 -3.44 16.46
C VAL A 20 5.06 -4.80 16.23
N ASN A 21 3.79 -4.92 16.55
CA ASN A 21 3.06 -6.16 16.27
C ASN A 21 3.07 -6.40 14.77
N LYS A 22 3.85 -7.39 14.35
CA LYS A 22 4.05 -7.75 12.93
C LYS A 22 2.87 -8.52 12.36
N GLU A 23 1.97 -9.01 13.22
CA GLU A 23 0.82 -9.78 12.80
C GLU A 23 -0.37 -8.87 12.49
N PRO A 24 -1.01 -9.01 11.32
CA PRO A 24 -2.18 -8.22 10.98
C PRO A 24 -3.39 -8.65 11.82
N ARG A 25 -4.17 -7.67 12.28
CA ARG A 25 -5.51 -7.96 12.79
C ARG A 25 -6.43 -8.28 11.62
N ILE A 26 -6.91 -9.51 11.57
CA ILE A 26 -7.83 -9.97 10.53
C ILE A 26 -9.27 -9.71 10.99
N ILE A 27 -10.03 -8.96 10.18
CA ILE A 27 -11.46 -8.71 10.37
C ILE A 27 -12.21 -9.53 9.33
N LYS A 28 -13.12 -10.38 9.78
CA LYS A 28 -13.87 -11.30 8.91
C LYS A 28 -14.88 -10.53 8.04
N ALA A 29 -15.23 -11.10 6.88
CA ALA A 29 -16.23 -10.53 5.98
C ALA A 29 -17.59 -10.26 6.65
N SER A 30 -17.99 -11.09 7.62
CA SER A 30 -19.21 -10.90 8.41
C SER A 30 -19.16 -9.70 9.37
N GLU A 31 -17.97 -9.16 9.64
CA GLU A 31 -17.76 -8.09 10.63
C GLU A 31 -17.51 -6.74 9.98
N HIS A 32 -16.83 -6.70 8.82
CA HIS A 32 -16.41 -5.42 8.20
C HIS A 32 -17.49 -4.77 7.33
N GLY A 33 -18.52 -5.51 6.89
CA GLY A 33 -19.66 -4.95 6.16
C GLY A 33 -19.37 -4.39 4.76
N ILE A 34 -18.20 -4.64 4.20
CA ILE A 34 -17.86 -4.21 2.83
C ILE A 34 -18.72 -5.00 1.83
N ASP A 35 -19.43 -4.30 0.95
CA ASP A 35 -20.09 -4.92 -0.20
C ASP A 35 -19.06 -5.21 -1.30
N PRO A 36 -18.81 -6.50 -1.64
CA PRO A 36 -17.85 -6.86 -2.70
C PRO A 36 -18.19 -6.25 -4.07
N LYS A 37 -19.44 -5.92 -4.33
CA LYS A 37 -19.87 -5.29 -5.59
C LYS A 37 -19.35 -3.85 -5.75
N MET A 38 -18.93 -3.23 -4.67
CA MET A 38 -18.34 -1.89 -4.70
C MET A 38 -16.84 -1.92 -5.05
N VAL A 39 -16.20 -3.08 -4.97
CA VAL A 39 -14.79 -3.24 -5.36
C VAL A 39 -14.69 -3.31 -6.86
N SER A 40 -13.76 -2.56 -7.44
CA SER A 40 -13.58 -2.53 -8.90
C SER A 40 -13.20 -3.91 -9.44
N PHE A 41 -13.75 -4.27 -10.59
CA PHE A 41 -13.39 -5.50 -11.30
C PHE A 41 -11.89 -5.53 -11.61
N ALA A 42 -11.31 -4.42 -12.02
CA ALA A 42 -9.89 -4.31 -12.34
C ALA A 42 -9.01 -4.58 -11.12
N ALA A 43 -9.37 -4.03 -9.95
CA ALA A 43 -8.65 -4.27 -8.69
C ALA A 43 -8.74 -5.74 -8.27
N VAL A 44 -9.94 -6.32 -8.26
CA VAL A 44 -10.15 -7.75 -7.96
C VAL A 44 -9.35 -8.62 -8.92
N ARG A 45 -9.40 -8.33 -10.21
CA ARG A 45 -8.69 -9.10 -11.22
C ARG A 45 -7.18 -9.01 -11.09
N THR A 46 -6.66 -7.81 -10.77
CA THR A 46 -5.24 -7.59 -10.50
C THR A 46 -4.76 -8.44 -9.33
N CYS A 47 -5.46 -8.38 -8.19
CA CYS A 47 -5.14 -9.21 -7.01
C CYS A 47 -5.22 -10.71 -7.34
N SER A 48 -6.30 -11.16 -7.96
CA SER A 48 -6.52 -12.57 -8.33
C SER A 48 -5.38 -13.14 -9.18
N ILE A 49 -4.94 -12.41 -10.20
CA ILE A 49 -3.86 -12.86 -11.10
C ILE A 49 -2.54 -12.98 -10.36
N LEU A 50 -2.23 -12.05 -9.45
CA LEU A 50 -1.02 -12.09 -8.63
C LEU A 50 -1.07 -13.24 -7.64
N GLN A 51 -2.21 -13.42 -6.94
CA GLN A 51 -2.41 -14.52 -5.98
C GLN A 51 -2.33 -15.90 -6.64
N GLN A 52 -2.87 -16.08 -7.84
CA GLN A 52 -2.76 -17.33 -8.62
C GLN A 52 -1.31 -17.66 -8.99
N ARG A 53 -0.42 -16.69 -8.99
CA ARG A 53 1.03 -16.86 -9.24
C ARG A 53 1.85 -16.97 -7.94
N GLY A 54 1.18 -17.08 -6.80
CA GLY A 54 1.80 -17.27 -5.48
C GLY A 54 2.24 -15.99 -4.78
N TYR A 55 1.86 -14.81 -5.30
CA TYR A 55 2.15 -13.53 -4.65
C TYR A 55 1.01 -13.14 -3.70
N LYS A 56 1.36 -12.45 -2.63
CA LYS A 56 0.39 -11.70 -1.82
C LYS A 56 -0.07 -10.47 -2.61
N ALA A 57 -1.35 -10.17 -2.63
CA ALA A 57 -1.88 -8.96 -3.26
C ALA A 57 -3.20 -8.56 -2.62
N TYR A 58 -3.35 -7.27 -2.33
CA TYR A 58 -4.46 -6.70 -1.61
C TYR A 58 -4.85 -5.34 -2.18
N VAL A 59 -6.13 -5.02 -2.18
CA VAL A 59 -6.58 -3.64 -2.29
C VAL A 59 -6.21 -2.90 -1.02
N VAL A 60 -5.69 -1.68 -1.10
CA VAL A 60 -5.13 -0.97 0.05
C VAL A 60 -5.55 0.49 0.12
N GLY A 61 -5.30 1.09 1.27
CA GLY A 61 -5.34 2.53 1.44
C GLY A 61 -6.73 3.13 1.46
N GLY A 62 -6.85 4.30 0.81
CA GLY A 62 -8.07 5.10 0.81
C GLY A 62 -9.30 4.37 0.26
N ALA A 63 -9.10 3.45 -0.69
CA ALA A 63 -10.18 2.63 -1.23
C ALA A 63 -10.81 1.74 -0.15
N VAL A 64 -10.01 1.09 0.69
CA VAL A 64 -10.51 0.22 1.78
C VAL A 64 -11.24 1.06 2.83
N ARG A 65 -10.69 2.22 3.20
CA ARG A 65 -11.38 3.17 4.09
C ARG A 65 -12.75 3.56 3.54
N ASP A 66 -12.82 3.95 2.29
CA ASP A 66 -14.07 4.40 1.65
C ASP A 66 -15.10 3.26 1.58
N LEU A 67 -14.66 2.04 1.25
CA LEU A 67 -15.50 0.84 1.27
C LEU A 67 -16.09 0.56 2.66
N LEU A 68 -15.30 0.71 3.73
CA LEU A 68 -15.76 0.55 5.11
C LEU A 68 -16.80 1.63 5.50
N LEU A 69 -16.72 2.81 4.92
CA LEU A 69 -17.67 3.89 5.09
C LEU A 69 -18.92 3.77 4.19
N GLY A 70 -19.02 2.72 3.38
CA GLY A 70 -20.10 2.53 2.41
C GLY A 70 -20.03 3.51 1.23
N VAL A 71 -18.87 4.13 1.00
CA VAL A 71 -18.63 5.06 -0.11
C VAL A 71 -17.91 4.33 -1.23
N LYS A 72 -18.39 4.49 -2.47
CA LYS A 72 -17.73 3.89 -3.63
C LYS A 72 -16.42 4.61 -3.93
N PRO A 73 -15.27 3.89 -3.87
CA PRO A 73 -13.98 4.49 -4.18
C PRO A 73 -13.90 4.96 -5.64
N LYS A 74 -13.19 6.06 -5.87
CA LYS A 74 -12.91 6.58 -7.22
C LYS A 74 -11.69 5.92 -7.86
N VAL A 75 -10.72 5.53 -7.04
CA VAL A 75 -9.44 4.95 -7.44
C VAL A 75 -9.16 3.75 -6.55
N PHE A 76 -8.55 2.72 -7.12
CA PHE A 76 -8.14 1.52 -6.39
C PHE A 76 -6.63 1.32 -6.51
N ASP A 77 -5.97 1.21 -5.37
CA ASP A 77 -4.57 0.85 -5.26
C ASP A 77 -4.43 -0.60 -4.81
N VAL A 78 -3.44 -1.30 -5.35
CA VAL A 78 -3.08 -2.66 -4.96
C VAL A 78 -1.66 -2.65 -4.41
N ALA A 79 -1.43 -3.34 -3.30
CA ALA A 79 -0.10 -3.62 -2.78
C ALA A 79 0.19 -5.12 -2.80
N THR A 80 1.43 -5.49 -3.11
CA THR A 80 1.85 -6.88 -3.32
C THR A 80 3.31 -7.09 -2.88
N ASP A 81 3.70 -8.34 -2.62
CA ASP A 81 5.12 -8.72 -2.46
C ASP A 81 5.82 -8.98 -3.81
N ALA A 82 5.08 -8.99 -4.93
CA ALA A 82 5.69 -9.07 -6.25
C ALA A 82 6.46 -7.80 -6.60
N THR A 83 7.66 -7.94 -7.17
CA THR A 83 8.42 -6.80 -7.70
C THR A 83 7.72 -6.17 -8.91
N PRO A 84 8.02 -4.91 -9.29
CA PRO A 84 7.41 -4.28 -10.46
C PRO A 84 7.56 -5.11 -11.74
N GLU A 85 8.70 -5.77 -11.93
CA GLU A 85 8.96 -6.65 -13.07
C GLU A 85 8.11 -7.91 -13.03
N GLN A 86 7.88 -8.46 -11.84
CA GLN A 86 7.01 -9.63 -11.66
C GLN A 86 5.54 -9.26 -11.91
N VAL A 87 5.09 -8.11 -11.40
CA VAL A 87 3.74 -7.58 -11.69
C VAL A 87 3.56 -7.39 -13.20
N LYS A 88 4.52 -6.75 -13.87
CA LYS A 88 4.48 -6.55 -15.32
C LYS A 88 4.40 -7.86 -16.10
N ARG A 89 5.13 -8.90 -15.68
CA ARG A 89 5.06 -10.24 -16.30
C ARG A 89 3.75 -10.97 -16.02
N ALA A 90 3.14 -10.69 -14.85
CA ALA A 90 1.89 -11.31 -14.45
C ALA A 90 0.69 -10.75 -15.20
N GLN A 91 0.68 -9.47 -15.50
CA GLN A 91 -0.45 -8.74 -16.04
C GLN A 91 -0.29 -8.51 -17.56
N ARG A 92 -1.39 -8.66 -18.31
CA ARG A 92 -1.35 -8.56 -19.78
C ARG A 92 -1.03 -7.13 -20.27
N ARG A 93 -1.58 -6.11 -19.61
CA ARG A 93 -1.37 -4.69 -19.94
C ARG A 93 -0.89 -3.97 -18.68
N ALA A 94 0.43 -3.97 -18.48
CA ALA A 94 1.07 -3.40 -17.31
C ALA A 94 2.30 -2.59 -17.70
N PHE A 95 2.43 -1.41 -17.11
CA PHE A 95 3.49 -0.45 -17.39
C PHE A 95 4.16 -0.03 -16.10
N ILE A 96 5.49 -0.21 -16.03
CA ILE A 96 6.28 0.28 -14.89
C ILE A 96 6.42 1.77 -15.02
N ILE A 97 5.99 2.51 -13.99
CA ILE A 97 5.96 3.97 -13.93
C ILE A 97 6.89 4.45 -12.80
N GLY A 98 7.48 5.61 -13.01
CA GLY A 98 8.34 6.26 -12.03
C GLY A 98 9.79 5.77 -12.05
N ARG A 99 10.71 6.69 -11.82
CA ARG A 99 12.15 6.42 -11.69
C ARG A 99 12.55 6.26 -10.22
N ARG A 100 12.03 7.14 -9.39
CA ARG A 100 12.35 7.26 -7.97
C ARG A 100 11.55 6.28 -7.12
N PHE A 101 10.26 6.23 -7.39
CA PHE A 101 9.29 5.32 -6.77
C PHE A 101 8.65 4.51 -7.88
N ARG A 102 9.05 3.27 -8.01
CA ARG A 102 8.55 2.41 -9.08
C ARG A 102 7.24 1.77 -8.65
N LEU A 103 6.22 1.96 -9.46
CA LEU A 103 4.94 1.28 -9.34
C LEU A 103 4.49 0.78 -10.73
N VAL A 104 3.44 0.01 -10.78
CA VAL A 104 2.93 -0.55 -12.03
C VAL A 104 1.50 -0.11 -12.25
N HIS A 105 1.24 0.55 -13.38
CA HIS A 105 -0.11 0.79 -13.86
C HIS A 105 -0.60 -0.47 -14.57
N VAL A 106 -1.62 -1.12 -14.02
CA VAL A 106 -2.31 -2.26 -14.63
C VAL A 106 -3.60 -1.74 -15.24
N VAL A 107 -3.78 -1.97 -16.57
CA VAL A 107 -4.84 -1.36 -17.35
C VAL A 107 -5.91 -2.39 -17.74
N PHE A 108 -7.16 -2.12 -17.36
CA PHE A 108 -8.35 -2.87 -17.74
C PHE A 108 -9.37 -1.94 -18.38
N GLY A 109 -9.49 -2.00 -19.72
CA GLY A 109 -10.34 -1.06 -20.45
C GLY A 109 -9.91 0.39 -20.20
N ASN A 110 -10.78 1.18 -19.59
CA ASN A 110 -10.55 2.58 -19.23
C ASN A 110 -10.10 2.74 -17.77
N GLU A 111 -10.02 1.66 -17.01
CA GLU A 111 -9.61 1.70 -15.60
C GLU A 111 -8.12 1.40 -15.46
N ILE A 112 -7.44 2.16 -14.62
CA ILE A 112 -6.04 1.95 -14.24
C ILE A 112 -6.01 1.64 -12.75
N VAL A 113 -5.36 0.51 -12.42
CA VAL A 113 -5.05 0.14 -11.04
C VAL A 113 -3.57 0.40 -10.80
N GLU A 114 -3.26 1.21 -9.78
CA GLU A 114 -1.89 1.40 -9.33
C GLU A 114 -1.47 0.22 -8.44
N CYS A 115 -0.44 -0.50 -8.88
CA CYS A 115 0.07 -1.65 -8.15
C CYS A 115 1.48 -1.34 -7.64
N SER A 116 1.66 -1.33 -6.33
CA SER A 116 2.93 -1.07 -5.64
C SER A 116 3.46 -2.32 -4.96
N THR A 117 4.78 -2.49 -4.93
CA THR A 117 5.43 -3.51 -4.12
C THR A 117 5.52 -3.04 -2.66
N PHE A 118 5.32 -3.94 -1.70
CA PHE A 118 5.52 -3.65 -0.28
C PHE A 118 6.89 -3.05 -0.04
N ARG A 119 6.94 -1.96 0.70
CA ARG A 119 8.18 -1.24 0.97
C ARG A 119 8.66 -1.51 2.38
N ALA A 120 9.98 -1.69 2.52
CA ALA A 120 10.62 -1.83 3.81
C ALA A 120 10.51 -0.55 4.65
N LEU A 121 10.47 -0.74 5.96
CA LEU A 121 10.48 0.35 6.93
C LEU A 121 11.87 1.00 7.05
N ASP A 122 12.93 0.20 6.88
CA ASP A 122 14.30 0.68 6.92
C ASP A 122 14.71 1.33 5.59
N ALA A 123 15.09 2.60 5.67
CA ALA A 123 15.54 3.41 4.54
C ALA A 123 17.08 3.35 4.32
N SER A 124 17.81 2.43 4.96
CA SER A 124 19.28 2.35 4.88
C SER A 124 19.81 2.12 3.46
N GLY A 125 18.99 1.50 2.59
CA GLY A 125 19.28 1.30 1.17
C GLY A 125 18.77 2.38 0.23
N VAL A 126 18.17 3.46 0.75
CA VAL A 126 17.69 4.58 -0.07
C VAL A 126 18.88 5.33 -0.68
N ARG A 127 18.94 5.37 -2.01
CA ARG A 127 19.98 6.12 -2.72
C ARG A 127 19.63 7.60 -2.74
N LYS A 128 20.59 8.43 -2.29
CA LYS A 128 20.51 9.89 -2.33
C LYS A 128 21.60 10.46 -3.22
N ASP A 129 21.34 11.61 -3.83
CA ASP A 129 22.36 12.39 -4.54
C ASP A 129 23.20 13.23 -3.55
N ALA A 130 24.20 13.93 -4.07
CA ALA A 130 25.11 14.77 -3.28
C ALA A 130 24.41 15.88 -2.50
N SER A 131 23.18 16.27 -2.91
CA SER A 131 22.35 17.28 -2.23
C SER A 131 21.43 16.66 -1.16
N GLY A 132 21.49 15.34 -0.95
CA GLY A 132 20.63 14.59 -0.03
C GLY A 132 19.24 14.23 -0.57
N ARG A 133 18.94 14.56 -1.85
CA ARG A 133 17.68 14.22 -2.48
C ARG A 133 17.62 12.72 -2.80
N VAL A 134 16.53 12.07 -2.43
CA VAL A 134 16.29 10.66 -2.74
C VAL A 134 16.19 10.45 -4.25
N ILE A 135 17.05 9.63 -4.83
CA ILE A 135 17.07 9.26 -6.26
C ILE A 135 16.49 7.87 -6.52
N SER A 136 16.46 7.00 -5.51
CA SER A 136 15.80 5.70 -5.58
C SER A 136 15.40 5.25 -4.19
N ASP A 137 14.13 4.84 -4.03
CA ASP A 137 13.54 4.25 -2.82
C ASP A 137 12.74 3.01 -3.25
N ASN A 138 13.44 2.01 -3.78
CA ASN A 138 12.85 0.74 -4.21
C ASN A 138 13.34 -0.38 -3.29
N ILE A 139 13.29 -0.15 -1.97
CA ILE A 139 13.60 -1.17 -0.98
C ILE A 139 12.30 -1.87 -0.64
N PHE A 140 12.21 -3.13 -1.02
CA PHE A 140 11.02 -3.95 -0.82
C PHE A 140 11.08 -4.63 0.54
N GLY A 141 9.91 -4.78 1.16
CA GLY A 141 9.77 -5.32 2.51
C GLY A 141 8.52 -6.18 2.66
N GLU A 142 8.19 -6.44 3.91
CA GLU A 142 7.00 -7.19 4.27
C GLU A 142 5.76 -6.29 4.38
N MET A 143 4.57 -6.91 4.36
CA MET A 143 3.29 -6.20 4.44
C MET A 143 3.19 -5.31 5.70
N TRP A 144 3.66 -5.80 6.85
CA TRP A 144 3.64 -5.03 8.10
C TRP A 144 4.54 -3.79 8.03
N GLU A 145 5.67 -3.86 7.31
CA GLU A 145 6.56 -2.71 7.09
C GLU A 145 5.88 -1.66 6.21
N ASP A 146 5.24 -2.10 5.12
CA ASP A 146 4.48 -1.22 4.23
C ASP A 146 3.33 -0.54 4.97
N ALA A 147 2.64 -1.25 5.87
CA ALA A 147 1.60 -0.69 6.72
C ALA A 147 2.15 0.34 7.72
N ALA A 148 3.26 0.02 8.38
CA ALA A 148 3.85 0.86 9.43
C ALA A 148 4.40 2.20 8.91
N ARG A 149 4.76 2.29 7.62
CA ARG A 149 5.30 3.51 7.00
C ARG A 149 4.23 4.45 6.43
N ARG A 150 2.95 4.05 6.43
CA ARG A 150 1.85 4.89 5.94
C ARG A 150 1.59 6.04 6.90
N ASP A 151 1.12 7.16 6.36
CA ASP A 151 0.92 8.42 7.09
C ASP A 151 -0.20 8.33 8.13
N PHE A 152 -1.29 7.61 7.81
CA PHE A 152 -2.44 7.44 8.70
C PHE A 152 -2.82 5.95 8.81
N THR A 153 -3.22 5.53 10.01
CA THR A 153 -3.68 4.16 10.28
C THR A 153 -4.92 3.79 9.47
N ILE A 154 -5.81 4.76 9.22
CA ILE A 154 -7.00 4.58 8.35
C ILE A 154 -6.66 4.31 6.88
N ASN A 155 -5.43 4.58 6.46
CA ASN A 155 -4.91 4.26 5.14
C ASN A 155 -3.99 3.02 5.15
N ALA A 156 -3.77 2.40 6.31
CA ALA A 156 -2.99 1.18 6.48
C ALA A 156 -3.88 -0.07 6.56
N LEU A 157 -4.93 -0.09 5.73
CA LEU A 157 -5.92 -1.17 5.63
C LEU A 157 -5.70 -1.94 4.34
N TYR A 158 -5.83 -3.27 4.43
CA TYR A 158 -5.59 -4.23 3.34
C TYR A 158 -6.82 -5.14 3.20
N TYR A 159 -7.37 -5.26 1.98
CA TYR A 159 -8.56 -6.02 1.65
C TYR A 159 -8.32 -7.00 0.51
#